data_b161c0cf1950282edb83b714fa2a5ca5
#
_entry.id   b161c0cf1950282edb83b714fa2a5ca5
#
_cell.length_a   1.000
_cell.length_b   1.000
_cell.length_c   1.000
_cell.angle_alpha   90.00
_cell.angle_beta   90.00
_cell.angle_gamma   90.00
#
_symmetry.space_group_name_H-M   'P 1'
#
loop_
_entity.id
_entity.type
_entity.pdbx_description
1 polymer ?
#
loop_
_entity_poly.entity_id
_entity_poly.type
_entity_poly.pdbx_seq_one_letter_code
_entity_poly.pdbx_strand_id
1 'polypeptide(L)'
;MSGEDHVKDIAFFTTLAGYIHWKLSGEKVLGIGEAAGMFPIDSTIMDFDQKMLDQFDGLHNFDWKIRDILPKVLVAGEPAGVLTAEGAKLLDSTGTLQPGVPMCPPEGDAGTGMVATNSVAVRTGNVSAGTSIFAMVVLEKAMEKVHEEIDMVTTPDGMPVAMVHCNNCTSDLNAWVNLLGECAESLA
;
A
#
# COMPACT_ATOMS: atom_id res chain seq x y z
N MET A 1 -14.87 -14.20 8.90
CA MET A 1 -14.15 -15.13 8.01
C MET A 1 -15.00 -16.36 7.80
N SER A 2 -15.08 -16.83 6.58
CA SER A 2 -16.08 -17.82 6.13
C SER A 2 -15.77 -19.28 6.49
N GLY A 3 -14.86 -19.56 7.42
CA GLY A 3 -14.57 -20.93 7.87
C GLY A 3 -13.84 -21.79 6.83
N GLU A 4 -13.06 -21.14 5.96
CA GLU A 4 -12.25 -21.83 4.96
C GLU A 4 -11.17 -22.70 5.63
N ASP A 5 -11.03 -23.93 5.22
CA ASP A 5 -10.14 -24.93 5.86
C ASP A 5 -8.66 -24.52 5.82
N HIS A 6 -8.23 -23.78 4.80
CA HIS A 6 -6.84 -23.34 4.62
C HIS A 6 -6.41 -22.20 5.55
N VAL A 7 -7.35 -21.51 6.22
CA VAL A 7 -7.03 -20.37 7.10
C VAL A 7 -6.08 -20.78 8.24
N LYS A 8 -6.22 -21.99 8.76
CA LYS A 8 -5.33 -22.55 9.79
C LYS A 8 -3.89 -22.75 9.32
N ASP A 9 -3.67 -22.87 8.00
CA ASP A 9 -2.37 -23.19 7.39
C ASP A 9 -1.67 -21.92 6.85
N ILE A 10 -2.21 -20.71 7.11
CA ILE A 10 -1.59 -19.47 6.70
C ILE A 10 -0.30 -19.28 7.49
N ALA A 11 0.83 -19.21 6.77
CA ALA A 11 2.15 -19.02 7.36
C ALA A 11 2.74 -17.63 7.04
N PHE A 12 2.21 -16.94 6.04
CA PHE A 12 2.65 -15.59 5.66
C PHE A 12 1.56 -14.89 4.83
N PHE A 13 1.28 -13.65 5.15
CA PHE A 13 0.31 -12.82 4.47
C PHE A 13 0.98 -11.52 4.02
N THR A 14 0.92 -11.21 2.73
CA THR A 14 1.55 -10.02 2.15
C THR A 14 0.82 -9.59 0.88
N THR A 15 1.15 -8.41 0.38
CA THR A 15 0.67 -7.90 -0.91
C THR A 15 1.46 -8.51 -2.07
N LEU A 16 1.01 -8.26 -3.30
CA LEU A 16 1.73 -8.66 -4.50
C LEU A 16 3.13 -8.01 -4.56
N ALA A 17 3.24 -6.74 -4.17
CA ALA A 17 4.52 -6.03 -4.09
C ALA A 17 5.49 -6.72 -3.13
N GLY A 18 5.02 -7.05 -1.92
CA GLY A 18 5.80 -7.80 -0.93
C GLY A 18 6.18 -9.20 -1.40
N TYR A 19 5.28 -9.90 -2.09
CA TYR A 19 5.57 -11.22 -2.63
C TYR A 19 6.66 -11.17 -3.72
N ILE A 20 6.58 -10.23 -4.65
CA ILE A 20 7.59 -10.05 -5.70
C ILE A 20 8.94 -9.71 -5.06
N HIS A 21 8.95 -8.75 -4.11
CA HIS A 21 10.15 -8.39 -3.38
C HIS A 21 10.79 -9.61 -2.69
N TRP A 22 9.99 -10.40 -1.98
CA TRP A 22 10.48 -11.63 -1.34
C TRP A 22 11.08 -12.61 -2.34
N LYS A 23 10.47 -12.80 -3.51
CA LYS A 23 11.00 -13.70 -4.55
C LYS A 23 12.32 -13.21 -5.14
N LEU A 24 12.55 -11.90 -5.14
CA LEU A 24 13.76 -11.28 -5.71
C LEU A 24 14.90 -11.14 -4.69
N SER A 25 14.56 -10.84 -3.42
CA SER A 25 15.55 -10.54 -2.38
C SER A 25 15.71 -11.64 -1.33
N GLY A 26 14.71 -12.51 -1.17
CA GLY A 26 14.61 -13.45 -0.04
C GLY A 26 14.03 -12.82 1.23
N GLU A 27 13.87 -11.49 1.29
CA GLU A 27 13.40 -10.75 2.46
C GLU A 27 11.87 -10.62 2.49
N LYS A 28 11.27 -10.92 3.64
CA LYS A 28 9.82 -10.80 3.88
C LYS A 28 9.51 -9.46 4.54
N VAL A 29 9.65 -8.39 3.76
CA VAL A 29 9.46 -7.02 4.20
C VAL A 29 8.43 -6.29 3.33
N LEU A 30 7.90 -5.19 3.84
CA LEU A 30 6.96 -4.33 3.13
C LEU A 30 7.23 -2.87 3.51
N GLY A 31 7.08 -1.96 2.57
CA GLY A 31 7.12 -0.53 2.85
C GLY A 31 5.92 -0.11 3.69
N ILE A 32 6.11 0.86 4.55
CA ILE A 32 5.10 1.29 5.53
C ILE A 32 3.82 1.81 4.85
N GLY A 33 3.94 2.49 3.70
CA GLY A 33 2.80 2.97 2.93
C GLY A 33 1.93 1.81 2.40
N GLU A 34 2.57 0.78 1.87
CA GLU A 34 1.89 -0.43 1.39
C GLU A 34 1.34 -1.26 2.56
N ALA A 35 2.09 -1.36 3.67
CA ALA A 35 1.68 -2.05 4.88
C ALA A 35 0.42 -1.43 5.52
N ALA A 36 0.28 -0.10 5.45
CA ALA A 36 -0.90 0.61 5.93
C ALA A 36 -2.20 0.20 5.21
N GLY A 37 -2.10 -0.25 3.97
CA GLY A 37 -3.22 -0.82 3.21
C GLY A 37 -3.59 -2.25 3.63
N MET A 38 -2.73 -2.95 4.36
CA MET A 38 -2.99 -4.30 4.86
C MET A 38 -3.56 -4.32 6.26
N PHE A 39 -2.99 -3.51 7.16
CA PHE A 39 -3.36 -3.45 8.57
C PHE A 39 -2.98 -2.08 9.16
N PRO A 40 -3.72 -1.56 10.16
CA PRO A 40 -3.44 -0.26 10.76
C PRO A 40 -2.00 -0.10 11.25
N ILE A 41 -1.43 1.07 10.97
CA ILE A 41 -0.08 1.47 11.37
C ILE A 41 -0.14 2.46 12.54
N ASP A 42 0.73 2.30 13.51
CA ASP A 42 1.09 3.32 14.49
C ASP A 42 2.33 4.09 13.99
N SER A 43 2.10 5.30 13.50
CA SER A 43 3.18 6.17 12.98
C SER A 43 4.18 6.62 14.06
N THR A 44 3.92 6.38 15.34
CA THR A 44 4.87 6.72 16.41
C THR A 44 5.97 5.68 16.57
N ILE A 45 5.67 4.42 16.23
CA ILE A 45 6.61 3.30 16.28
C ILE A 45 7.01 2.79 14.90
N MET A 46 6.39 3.32 13.82
CA MET A 46 6.62 2.94 12.43
C MET A 46 6.40 1.44 12.17
N ASP A 47 5.39 0.86 12.80
CA ASP A 47 5.01 -0.55 12.67
C ASP A 47 3.49 -0.69 12.85
N PHE A 48 2.97 -1.89 12.69
CA PHE A 48 1.55 -2.19 12.91
C PHE A 48 1.10 -1.82 14.32
N ASP A 49 -0.11 -1.26 14.42
CA ASP A 49 -0.73 -0.87 15.68
C ASP A 49 -1.01 -2.10 16.57
N GLN A 50 -0.28 -2.20 17.69
CA GLN A 50 -0.36 -3.35 18.60
C GLN A 50 -1.77 -3.54 19.20
N LYS A 51 -2.47 -2.45 19.49
CA LYS A 51 -3.84 -2.53 20.02
C LYS A 51 -4.78 -3.14 18.99
N MET A 52 -4.63 -2.81 17.73
CA MET A 52 -5.45 -3.38 16.65
C MET A 52 -5.10 -4.85 16.38
N LEU A 53 -3.81 -5.20 16.46
CA LEU A 53 -3.37 -6.60 16.39
C LEU A 53 -4.00 -7.43 17.52
N ASP A 54 -3.95 -6.94 18.76
CA ASP A 54 -4.54 -7.63 19.92
C ASP A 54 -6.06 -7.75 19.79
N GLN A 55 -6.73 -6.74 19.27
CA GLN A 55 -8.18 -6.79 19.00
C GLN A 55 -8.52 -7.84 17.94
N PHE A 56 -7.77 -7.88 16.85
CA PHE A 56 -7.97 -8.90 15.80
C PHE A 56 -7.79 -10.32 16.36
N ASP A 57 -6.72 -10.54 17.10
CA ASP A 57 -6.45 -11.85 17.73
C ASP A 57 -7.53 -12.24 18.74
N GLY A 58 -8.14 -11.26 19.41
CA GLY A 58 -9.27 -11.47 20.35
C GLY A 58 -10.60 -11.81 19.66
N LEU A 59 -10.78 -11.43 18.39
CA LEU A 59 -11.99 -11.73 17.61
C LEU A 59 -11.97 -13.12 16.98
N HIS A 60 -10.79 -13.74 16.87
CA HIS A 60 -10.60 -15.01 16.17
C HIS A 60 -9.84 -16.01 17.04
N ASN A 61 -10.18 -17.28 16.89
CA ASN A 61 -9.53 -18.38 17.60
C ASN A 61 -8.69 -19.20 16.62
N PHE A 62 -7.59 -18.59 16.12
CA PHE A 62 -6.63 -19.24 15.26
C PHE A 62 -5.44 -19.75 16.07
N ASP A 63 -4.72 -20.76 15.54
CA ASP A 63 -3.49 -21.29 16.15
C ASP A 63 -2.29 -20.36 15.94
N TRP A 64 -2.43 -19.31 15.11
CA TRP A 64 -1.43 -18.28 14.83
C TRP A 64 -1.93 -16.91 15.28
N LYS A 65 -1.00 -15.99 15.51
CA LYS A 65 -1.26 -14.59 15.77
C LYS A 65 -1.09 -13.77 14.49
N ILE A 66 -1.92 -12.74 14.31
CA ILE A 66 -1.86 -11.90 13.11
C ILE A 66 -0.44 -11.34 12.89
N ARG A 67 0.24 -10.92 13.95
CA ARG A 67 1.61 -10.38 13.86
C ARG A 67 2.62 -11.39 13.29
N ASP A 68 2.45 -12.68 13.57
CA ASP A 68 3.38 -13.72 13.15
C ASP A 68 3.34 -14.00 11.65
N ILE A 69 2.23 -13.69 11.00
CA ILE A 69 2.03 -13.90 9.57
C ILE A 69 2.20 -12.62 8.72
N LEU A 70 2.26 -11.43 9.35
CA LEU A 70 2.49 -10.17 8.67
C LEU A 70 3.99 -9.94 8.36
N PRO A 71 4.32 -9.18 7.29
CA PRO A 71 5.70 -8.81 6.98
C PRO A 71 6.31 -7.89 8.02
N LYS A 72 7.64 -7.77 8.01
CA LYS A 72 8.34 -6.69 8.70
C LYS A 72 8.08 -5.39 7.94
N VAL A 73 7.73 -4.33 8.67
CA VAL A 73 7.53 -2.99 8.11
C VAL A 73 8.86 -2.24 8.05
N LEU A 74 9.09 -1.54 6.95
CA LEU A 74 10.25 -0.67 6.73
C LEU A 74 9.78 0.68 6.19
N VAL A 75 10.46 1.76 6.56
CA VAL A 75 10.20 3.09 5.99
C VAL A 75 11.07 3.32 4.74
N ALA A 76 10.66 4.25 3.89
CA ALA A 76 11.41 4.61 2.70
C ALA A 76 12.84 5.04 3.05
N GLY A 77 13.81 4.51 2.31
CA GLY A 77 15.24 4.75 2.55
C GLY A 77 15.95 3.70 3.43
N GLU A 78 15.21 2.85 4.13
CA GLU A 78 15.81 1.71 4.82
C GLU A 78 16.24 0.61 3.85
N PRO A 79 17.31 -0.14 4.16
CA PRO A 79 17.73 -1.26 3.32
C PRO A 79 16.73 -2.43 3.44
N ALA A 80 16.23 -2.90 2.30
CA ALA A 80 15.30 -4.02 2.20
C ALA A 80 15.94 -5.28 1.59
N GLY A 81 17.23 -5.45 1.76
CA GLY A 81 17.99 -6.55 1.20
C GLY A 81 18.65 -6.22 -0.14
N VAL A 82 19.08 -7.25 -0.84
CA VAL A 82 19.71 -7.13 -2.15
C VAL A 82 19.10 -8.15 -3.12
N LEU A 83 19.19 -7.86 -4.40
CA LEU A 83 18.80 -8.83 -5.44
C LEU A 83 19.65 -10.09 -5.32
N THR A 84 19.01 -11.24 -5.14
CA THR A 84 19.68 -12.55 -5.07
C THR A 84 20.06 -13.08 -6.45
N ALA A 85 20.90 -14.11 -6.51
CA ALA A 85 21.22 -14.78 -7.77
C ALA A 85 19.98 -15.42 -8.41
N GLU A 86 19.11 -15.99 -7.60
CA GLU A 86 17.83 -16.55 -8.03
C GLU A 86 16.88 -15.45 -8.54
N GLY A 87 16.81 -14.33 -7.85
CA GLY A 87 16.02 -13.16 -8.25
C GLY A 87 16.53 -12.56 -9.56
N ALA A 88 17.84 -12.42 -9.71
CA ALA A 88 18.45 -11.93 -10.96
C ALA A 88 18.12 -12.86 -12.13
N LYS A 89 18.24 -14.18 -11.95
CA LYS A 89 17.91 -15.19 -12.97
C LYS A 89 16.41 -15.20 -13.32
N LEU A 90 15.55 -14.93 -12.35
CA LEU A 90 14.11 -14.84 -12.58
C LEU A 90 13.74 -13.67 -13.49
N LEU A 91 14.43 -12.52 -13.34
CA LEU A 91 14.21 -11.32 -14.14
C LEU A 91 14.89 -11.35 -15.48
N ASP A 92 16.09 -11.93 -15.54
CA ASP A 92 16.93 -11.96 -16.73
C ASP A 92 17.59 -13.33 -16.94
N SER A 93 17.03 -14.11 -17.88
CA SER A 93 17.54 -15.41 -18.26
C SER A 93 18.85 -15.33 -19.05
N THR A 94 19.25 -14.15 -19.55
CA THR A 94 20.51 -13.95 -20.32
C THR A 94 21.74 -13.88 -19.43
N GLY A 95 21.55 -13.62 -18.11
CA GLY A 95 22.62 -13.49 -17.13
C GLY A 95 23.36 -12.15 -17.18
N THR A 96 22.83 -11.15 -17.86
CA THR A 96 23.37 -9.79 -17.88
C THR A 96 23.14 -9.09 -16.55
N LEU A 97 21.95 -9.28 -15.94
CA LEU A 97 21.62 -8.74 -14.64
C LEU A 97 22.38 -9.51 -13.54
N GLN A 98 23.19 -8.80 -12.78
CA GLN A 98 24.00 -9.38 -11.72
C GLN A 98 23.30 -9.26 -10.36
N PRO A 99 23.50 -10.22 -9.44
CA PRO A 99 23.01 -10.11 -8.07
C PRO A 99 23.75 -9.04 -7.29
N GLY A 100 23.22 -8.67 -6.10
CA GLY A 100 23.84 -7.71 -5.18
C GLY A 100 23.34 -6.27 -5.35
N VAL A 101 22.43 -6.02 -6.29
CA VAL A 101 21.78 -4.69 -6.42
C VAL A 101 20.97 -4.41 -5.14
N PRO A 102 21.22 -3.27 -4.45
CA PRO A 102 20.41 -2.89 -3.27
C PRO A 102 18.95 -2.72 -3.62
N MET A 103 18.07 -3.19 -2.75
CA MET A 103 16.62 -3.08 -2.91
C MET A 103 16.02 -2.16 -1.84
N CYS A 104 15.07 -1.34 -2.26
CA CYS A 104 14.25 -0.50 -1.38
C CYS A 104 13.07 -1.30 -0.82
N PRO A 105 12.43 -0.85 0.27
CA PRO A 105 11.16 -1.39 0.72
C PRO A 105 10.13 -1.34 -0.42
N PRO A 106 9.39 -2.42 -0.67
CA PRO A 106 8.38 -2.43 -1.74
C PRO A 106 7.18 -1.59 -1.32
N GLU A 107 6.77 -0.67 -2.18
CA GLU A 107 5.65 0.25 -2.00
C GLU A 107 4.64 0.12 -3.13
N GLY A 108 3.39 0.47 -2.85
CA GLY A 108 2.32 0.55 -3.83
C GLY A 108 2.34 1.86 -4.62
N ASP A 109 1.47 1.93 -5.63
CA ASP A 109 1.33 3.09 -6.52
C ASP A 109 0.82 4.36 -5.80
N ALA A 110 0.00 4.21 -4.78
CA ALA A 110 -0.50 5.33 -3.98
C ALA A 110 0.65 6.07 -3.28
N GLY A 111 1.50 5.36 -2.52
CA GLY A 111 2.65 5.94 -1.82
C GLY A 111 3.70 6.50 -2.79
N THR A 112 4.05 5.76 -3.84
CA THR A 112 4.99 6.22 -4.85
C THR A 112 4.45 7.41 -5.65
N GLY A 113 3.13 7.48 -5.87
CA GLY A 113 2.45 8.62 -6.47
C GLY A 113 2.57 9.90 -5.62
N MET A 114 2.48 9.78 -4.29
CA MET A 114 2.73 10.92 -3.39
C MET A 114 4.17 11.42 -3.49
N VAL A 115 5.15 10.52 -3.58
CA VAL A 115 6.56 10.90 -3.80
C VAL A 115 6.73 11.58 -5.16
N ALA A 116 6.18 11.00 -6.23
CA ALA A 116 6.28 11.54 -7.58
C ALA A 116 5.68 12.95 -7.73
N THR A 117 4.64 13.26 -6.95
CA THR A 117 3.97 14.58 -6.94
C THR A 117 4.51 15.53 -5.87
N ASN A 118 5.57 15.14 -5.15
CA ASN A 118 6.15 15.89 -4.03
C ASN A 118 5.11 16.26 -2.95
N SER A 119 4.24 15.32 -2.62
CA SER A 119 3.12 15.50 -1.69
C SER A 119 3.21 14.63 -0.43
N VAL A 120 4.42 14.40 0.07
CA VAL A 120 4.69 13.65 1.29
C VAL A 120 4.84 14.53 2.55
N ALA A 121 5.00 15.84 2.37
CA ALA A 121 5.11 16.76 3.50
C ALA A 121 3.74 16.99 4.17
N VAL A 122 3.77 17.25 5.48
CA VAL A 122 2.57 17.63 6.25
C VAL A 122 1.82 18.77 5.58
N ARG A 123 0.49 18.71 5.54
CA ARG A 123 -0.43 19.66 4.88
C ARG A 123 -0.29 19.71 3.36
N THR A 124 0.37 18.75 2.75
CA THR A 124 0.30 18.53 1.31
C THR A 124 -0.59 17.33 1.01
N GLY A 125 -0.89 17.12 -0.24
CA GLY A 125 -1.70 16.00 -0.67
C GLY A 125 -1.68 15.86 -2.18
N ASN A 126 -2.22 14.77 -2.66
CA ASN A 126 -2.42 14.55 -4.07
C ASN A 126 -3.79 13.94 -4.35
N VAL A 127 -4.18 14.00 -5.61
CA VAL A 127 -5.35 13.29 -6.13
C VAL A 127 -4.87 12.40 -7.27
N SER A 128 -5.09 11.11 -7.12
CA SER A 128 -4.87 10.13 -8.19
C SER A 128 -6.22 9.84 -8.86
N ALA A 129 -6.33 10.19 -10.13
CA ALA A 129 -7.57 10.06 -10.90
C ALA A 129 -7.38 9.05 -12.04
N GLY A 130 -7.81 7.83 -11.79
CA GLY A 130 -7.82 6.72 -12.74
C GLY A 130 -9.24 6.21 -12.97
N THR A 131 -9.43 4.91 -13.01
CA THR A 131 -10.77 4.27 -12.97
C THR A 131 -11.51 4.66 -11.69
N SER A 132 -10.78 4.62 -10.58
CA SER A 132 -11.17 5.19 -9.28
C SER A 132 -10.44 6.51 -9.04
N ILE A 133 -10.87 7.25 -8.03
CA ILE A 133 -10.19 8.47 -7.55
C ILE A 133 -9.81 8.30 -6.08
N PHE A 134 -8.58 8.66 -5.74
CA PHE A 134 -8.09 8.76 -4.36
C PHE A 134 -7.68 10.22 -4.10
N ALA A 135 -8.21 10.79 -3.05
CA ALA A 135 -7.73 12.06 -2.51
C ALA A 135 -6.98 11.77 -1.20
N MET A 136 -5.71 12.10 -1.14
CA MET A 136 -4.82 11.84 -0.01
C MET A 136 -4.27 13.15 0.54
N VAL A 137 -4.33 13.32 1.86
CA VAL A 137 -3.82 14.50 2.57
C VAL A 137 -2.95 14.06 3.73
N VAL A 138 -1.70 14.54 3.78
CA VAL A 138 -0.77 14.27 4.87
C VAL A 138 -1.14 15.09 6.10
N LEU A 139 -1.40 14.41 7.20
CA LEU A 139 -1.85 15.00 8.45
C LEU A 139 -0.66 15.33 9.37
N GLU A 140 -0.84 16.27 10.29
CA GLU A 140 0.13 16.55 11.36
C GLU A 140 0.15 15.45 12.42
N LYS A 141 -0.98 14.80 12.63
CA LYS A 141 -1.18 13.68 13.55
C LYS A 141 -2.31 12.78 13.06
N ALA A 142 -2.31 11.53 13.47
CA ALA A 142 -3.41 10.62 13.21
C ALA A 142 -4.73 11.17 13.74
N MET A 143 -5.84 10.78 13.12
CA MET A 143 -7.17 11.21 13.52
C MET A 143 -7.55 10.57 14.85
N GLU A 144 -8.17 11.36 15.73
CA GLU A 144 -8.58 10.90 17.07
C GLU A 144 -9.88 10.08 17.04
N LYS A 145 -10.64 10.22 15.96
CA LYS A 145 -11.94 9.55 15.79
C LYS A 145 -11.97 8.82 14.46
N VAL A 146 -12.67 7.70 14.44
CA VAL A 146 -12.96 6.97 13.20
C VAL A 146 -14.02 7.75 12.41
N HIS A 147 -13.78 7.91 11.12
CA HIS A 147 -14.72 8.42 10.13
C HIS A 147 -14.85 7.34 9.06
N GLU A 148 -16.05 6.87 8.82
CA GLU A 148 -16.31 5.72 7.93
C GLU A 148 -15.91 5.98 6.46
N GLU A 149 -15.88 7.27 6.07
CA GLU A 149 -15.53 7.70 4.72
C GLU A 149 -14.03 7.93 4.52
N ILE A 150 -13.22 7.81 5.58
CA ILE A 150 -11.78 8.12 5.56
C ILE A 150 -10.99 6.90 5.99
N ASP A 151 -10.14 6.43 5.08
CA ASP A 151 -9.14 5.42 5.39
C ASP A 151 -7.87 6.10 5.91
N MET A 152 -7.34 5.59 7.01
CA MET A 152 -6.05 6.03 7.53
C MET A 152 -4.94 5.15 6.96
N VAL A 153 -4.09 5.77 6.15
CA VAL A 153 -2.89 5.15 5.59
C VAL A 153 -1.66 5.99 5.96
N THR A 154 -0.50 5.68 5.40
CA THR A 154 0.73 6.45 5.63
C THR A 154 1.41 6.84 4.33
N THR A 155 2.24 7.88 4.39
CA THR A 155 3.26 8.13 3.37
C THR A 155 4.34 7.06 3.45
N PRO A 156 5.20 6.88 2.42
CA PRO A 156 6.33 5.94 2.48
C PRO A 156 7.36 6.23 3.57
N ASP A 157 7.38 7.44 4.12
CA ASP A 157 8.21 7.83 5.28
C ASP A 157 7.44 7.79 6.62
N GLY A 158 6.21 7.26 6.63
CA GLY A 158 5.46 6.93 7.83
C GLY A 158 4.56 8.03 8.39
N MET A 159 4.41 9.17 7.69
CA MET A 159 3.48 10.21 8.13
C MET A 159 2.02 9.78 7.93
N PRO A 160 1.11 10.11 8.87
CA PRO A 160 -0.29 9.73 8.74
C PRO A 160 -0.96 10.46 7.58
N VAL A 161 -1.74 9.73 6.80
CA VAL A 161 -2.48 10.23 5.63
C VAL A 161 -3.96 9.92 5.79
N ALA A 162 -4.80 10.92 5.61
CA ALA A 162 -6.22 10.73 5.40
C ALA A 162 -6.48 10.48 3.91
N MET A 163 -7.07 9.36 3.59
CA MET A 163 -7.42 8.97 2.22
C MET A 163 -8.94 8.84 2.07
N VAL A 164 -9.48 9.44 1.02
CA VAL A 164 -10.85 9.19 0.57
C VAL A 164 -10.79 8.52 -0.78
N HIS A 165 -11.51 7.41 -0.93
CA HIS A 165 -11.56 6.62 -2.14
C HIS A 165 -12.97 6.63 -2.75
N CYS A 166 -13.06 6.85 -4.06
CA CYS A 166 -14.29 6.74 -4.81
C CYS A 166 -14.08 5.82 -6.02
N ASN A 167 -15.00 4.87 -6.22
CA ASN A 167 -14.88 3.86 -7.26
C ASN A 167 -15.16 4.38 -8.68
N ASN A 168 -15.72 5.58 -8.81
CA ASN A 168 -16.06 6.21 -10.07
C ASN A 168 -15.20 7.45 -10.30
N CYS A 169 -14.57 7.56 -11.46
CA CYS A 169 -13.83 8.75 -11.86
C CYS A 169 -13.83 8.94 -13.39
N THR A 170 -12.90 8.30 -14.10
CA THR A 170 -12.70 8.55 -15.54
C THR A 170 -13.89 8.16 -16.38
N SER A 171 -14.62 7.11 -16.01
CA SER A 171 -15.85 6.69 -16.73
C SER A 171 -16.94 7.76 -16.64
N ASP A 172 -17.18 8.32 -15.47
CA ASP A 172 -18.17 9.37 -15.27
C ASP A 172 -17.75 10.67 -15.93
N LEU A 173 -16.45 11.04 -15.79
CA LEU A 173 -15.90 12.20 -16.46
C LEU A 173 -16.05 12.10 -17.99
N ASN A 174 -15.72 10.95 -18.58
CA ASN A 174 -15.87 10.71 -20.01
C ASN A 174 -17.34 10.79 -20.45
N ALA A 175 -18.29 10.28 -19.66
CA ALA A 175 -19.71 10.40 -19.97
C ALA A 175 -20.15 11.87 -20.04
N TRP A 176 -19.72 12.70 -19.09
CA TRP A 176 -20.02 14.16 -19.12
C TRP A 176 -19.35 14.87 -20.27
N VAL A 177 -18.06 14.59 -20.54
CA VAL A 177 -17.33 15.20 -21.67
C VAL A 177 -18.00 14.84 -23.00
N ASN A 178 -18.38 13.57 -23.19
CA ASN A 178 -19.07 13.13 -24.40
C ASN A 178 -20.43 13.82 -24.55
N LEU A 179 -21.21 13.89 -23.48
CA LEU A 179 -22.53 14.58 -23.51
C LEU A 179 -22.36 16.06 -23.89
N LEU A 180 -21.37 16.76 -23.32
CA LEU A 180 -21.10 18.16 -23.66
C LEU A 180 -20.61 18.30 -25.11
N GLY A 181 -19.81 17.35 -25.59
CA GLY A 181 -19.37 17.28 -26.99
C GLY A 181 -20.54 17.13 -27.96
N GLU A 182 -21.44 16.18 -27.71
CA GLU A 182 -22.66 15.98 -28.51
C GLU A 182 -23.55 17.24 -28.54
N CYS A 183 -23.68 17.93 -27.38
CA CYS A 183 -24.40 19.18 -27.33
C CYS A 183 -23.74 20.27 -28.19
N ALA A 184 -22.41 20.38 -28.14
CA ALA A 184 -21.69 21.40 -28.94
C ALA A 184 -21.80 21.10 -30.44
N GLU A 185 -21.68 19.84 -30.85
CA GLU A 185 -21.84 19.40 -32.25
C GLU A 185 -23.26 19.65 -32.77
N SER A 186 -24.27 19.51 -31.89
CA SER A 186 -25.67 19.74 -32.26
C SER A 186 -26.03 21.20 -32.49
N LEU A 187 -25.19 22.10 -31.94
CA LEU A 187 -25.39 23.57 -32.01
C LEU A 187 -24.54 24.22 -33.10
N ALA A 188 -23.61 23.49 -33.71
CA ALA A 188 -22.74 23.97 -34.78
C ALA A 188 -23.35 23.75 -36.17
#